data_c9b630929276283e1750ca5155b72249
#
_entry.id   c9b630929276283e1750ca5155b72249
#
_cell.length_a   1.000
_cell.length_b   1.000
_cell.length_c   1.000
_cell.angle_alpha   90.00
_cell.angle_beta   90.00
_cell.angle_gamma   90.00
#
_symmetry.space_group_name_H-M   'P 1'
#
loop_
_entity.id
_entity.type
_entity.pdbx_description
1 polymer ?
#
loop_
_entity_poly.entity_id
_entity_poly.type
_entity_poly.pdbx_seq_one_letter_code
_entity_poly.pdbx_strand_id
1 'polypeptide(L)'
;MSKIVFFCIPAYGHTNPTIEVVRELVKRGNQVHYYSFYEFRSRIQETGAVCIPCDDFMPPAPKDIDKKVGKDLSSLVDMTVDVTLAMEDKVLGELRAWKPDCIVSDSICIWGKLYAKKLNVPFVCSTTTFAFNQQTARLMKQSLSELLRMLSGMPRINARLRQLRRHGYEIRQFYELLQNDNDTETIVYTSKEFQPMSETFSDKFTFTGPSIAVPKPSGHKKSRPLVYISLGTVLNRQEDFYISCMKALKTEAVDVIMSVGGRTDISGLGVIPDNFQVIPRVN
;
A
#
# COMPACT_ATOMS: atom_id res chain seq x y z
N MET A 1 -10.17 19.67 -16.96
CA MET A 1 -10.57 19.38 -15.55
C MET A 1 -11.17 17.99 -15.56
N SER A 2 -10.45 17.01 -14.99
CA SER A 2 -10.89 15.61 -14.96
C SER A 2 -11.32 15.21 -13.56
N LYS A 3 -12.20 14.21 -13.49
CA LYS A 3 -12.70 13.59 -12.27
C LYS A 3 -11.93 12.29 -12.04
N ILE A 4 -11.14 12.22 -10.98
CA ILE A 4 -10.25 11.08 -10.71
C ILE A 4 -10.61 10.46 -9.38
N VAL A 5 -10.75 9.13 -9.36
CA VAL A 5 -10.97 8.37 -8.13
C VAL A 5 -9.70 7.66 -7.73
N PHE A 6 -9.37 7.71 -6.45
CA PHE A 6 -8.30 6.92 -5.84
C PHE A 6 -8.88 5.88 -4.88
N PHE A 7 -8.34 4.66 -4.93
CA PHE A 7 -8.53 3.61 -3.93
C PHE A 7 -7.20 3.23 -3.30
N CYS A 8 -7.15 3.19 -1.97
CA CYS A 8 -5.96 2.79 -1.23
C CYS A 8 -6.31 1.99 0.03
N ILE A 9 -5.46 1.04 0.40
CA ILE A 9 -5.60 0.29 1.65
C ILE A 9 -5.17 1.16 2.86
N PRO A 10 -5.63 0.83 4.10
CA PRO A 10 -5.28 1.57 5.32
C PRO A 10 -3.84 1.27 5.78
N ALA A 11 -2.87 1.63 4.97
CA ALA A 11 -1.46 1.43 5.28
C ALA A 11 -0.63 2.66 4.88
N TYR A 12 0.21 3.13 5.80
CA TYR A 12 1.06 4.32 5.58
C TYR A 12 1.98 4.16 4.37
N GLY A 13 2.56 2.97 4.18
CA GLY A 13 3.41 2.68 3.03
C GLY A 13 2.70 2.73 1.69
N HIS A 14 1.38 2.61 1.68
CA HIS A 14 0.54 2.67 0.49
C HIS A 14 -0.07 4.06 0.28
N THR A 15 -0.55 4.71 1.34
CA THR A 15 -1.16 6.04 1.26
C THR A 15 -0.12 7.14 1.05
N ASN A 16 0.99 7.14 1.79
CA ASN A 16 1.96 8.24 1.75
C ASN A 16 2.53 8.53 0.34
N PRO A 17 2.91 7.53 -0.46
CA PRO A 17 3.42 7.79 -1.81
C PRO A 17 2.41 8.46 -2.74
N THR A 18 1.11 8.29 -2.50
CA THR A 18 0.08 8.89 -3.36
C THR A 18 -0.23 10.35 -3.03
N ILE A 19 0.14 10.84 -1.84
CA ILE A 19 -0.24 12.18 -1.36
C ILE A 19 0.26 13.29 -2.27
N GLU A 20 1.54 13.26 -2.67
CA GLU A 20 2.10 14.31 -3.56
C GLU A 20 1.54 14.19 -4.98
N VAL A 21 1.23 12.98 -5.46
CA VAL A 21 0.55 12.77 -6.74
C VAL A 21 -0.84 13.41 -6.71
N VAL A 22 -1.62 13.14 -5.66
CA VAL A 22 -2.96 13.72 -5.47
C VAL A 22 -2.89 15.24 -5.37
N ARG A 23 -1.94 15.77 -4.58
CA ARG A 23 -1.70 17.23 -4.46
C ARG A 23 -1.45 17.88 -5.81
N GLU A 24 -0.59 17.28 -6.62
CA GLU A 24 -0.27 17.81 -7.94
C GLU A 24 -1.46 17.72 -8.91
N LEU A 25 -2.25 16.63 -8.86
CA LEU A 25 -3.47 16.51 -9.66
C LEU A 25 -4.50 17.59 -9.31
N VAL A 26 -4.74 17.83 -8.02
CA VAL A 26 -5.65 18.90 -7.56
C VAL A 26 -5.12 20.27 -7.96
N LYS A 27 -3.82 20.54 -7.79
CA LYS A 27 -3.17 21.79 -8.21
C LYS A 27 -3.33 22.04 -9.71
N ARG A 28 -3.37 21.00 -10.53
CA ARG A 28 -3.65 21.09 -11.98
C ARG A 28 -5.14 21.25 -12.32
N GLY A 29 -5.99 21.46 -11.33
CA GLY A 29 -7.42 21.72 -11.49
C GLY A 29 -8.29 20.46 -11.64
N ASN A 30 -7.79 19.27 -11.32
CA ASN A 30 -8.60 18.06 -11.33
C ASN A 30 -9.39 17.92 -10.02
N GLN A 31 -10.56 17.29 -10.11
CA GLN A 31 -11.34 16.87 -8.94
C GLN A 31 -10.90 15.45 -8.56
N VAL A 32 -10.53 15.27 -7.29
CA VAL A 32 -10.08 13.97 -6.79
C VAL A 32 -10.98 13.52 -5.64
N HIS A 33 -11.62 12.34 -5.80
CA HIS A 33 -12.27 11.60 -4.74
C HIS A 33 -11.35 10.46 -4.30
N TYR A 34 -11.06 10.39 -3.02
CA TYR A 34 -10.10 9.43 -2.46
C TYR A 34 -10.80 8.53 -1.45
N TYR A 35 -11.06 7.27 -1.82
CA TYR A 35 -11.58 6.23 -0.93
C TYR A 35 -10.45 5.71 -0.04
N SER A 36 -10.55 6.00 1.25
CA SER A 36 -9.53 5.67 2.25
C SER A 36 -10.18 5.48 3.63
N PHE A 37 -9.46 5.78 4.71
CA PHE A 37 -9.87 5.53 6.08
C PHE A 37 -9.74 6.79 6.94
N TYR A 38 -10.47 6.85 8.05
CA TYR A 38 -10.46 8.01 8.96
C TYR A 38 -9.04 8.40 9.41
N GLU A 39 -8.16 7.40 9.61
CA GLU A 39 -6.76 7.62 9.99
C GLU A 39 -5.99 8.52 9.00
N PHE A 40 -6.33 8.48 7.72
CA PHE A 40 -5.64 9.23 6.65
C PHE A 40 -6.40 10.49 6.19
N ARG A 41 -7.60 10.72 6.73
CA ARG A 41 -8.52 11.77 6.27
C ARG A 41 -7.89 13.15 6.23
N SER A 42 -7.27 13.59 7.33
CA SER A 42 -6.64 14.93 7.42
C SER A 42 -5.59 15.09 6.33
N ARG A 43 -4.67 14.12 6.20
CA ARG A 43 -3.58 14.15 5.24
C ARG A 43 -4.07 14.18 3.78
N ILE A 44 -5.15 13.45 3.47
CA ILE A 44 -5.75 13.47 2.14
C ILE A 44 -6.43 14.82 1.88
N GLN A 45 -7.20 15.34 2.83
CA GLN A 45 -7.89 16.62 2.69
C GLN A 45 -6.92 17.81 2.54
N GLU A 46 -5.75 17.76 3.17
CA GLU A 46 -4.68 18.76 2.99
C GLU A 46 -4.14 18.85 1.56
N THR A 47 -4.39 17.84 0.71
CA THR A 47 -4.09 17.90 -0.73
C THR A 47 -5.13 18.66 -1.53
N GLY A 48 -6.31 18.94 -0.94
CA GLY A 48 -7.49 19.48 -1.62
C GLY A 48 -8.43 18.40 -2.19
N ALA A 49 -8.12 17.12 -2.02
CA ALA A 49 -8.99 16.02 -2.43
C ALA A 49 -10.15 15.79 -1.43
N VAL A 50 -11.26 15.22 -1.94
CA VAL A 50 -12.37 14.77 -1.09
C VAL A 50 -12.05 13.37 -0.59
N CYS A 51 -11.86 13.21 0.72
CA CYS A 51 -11.69 11.90 1.35
C CYS A 51 -13.05 11.26 1.63
N ILE A 52 -13.25 10.05 1.13
CA ILE A 52 -14.44 9.21 1.36
C ILE A 52 -14.02 8.07 2.29
N PRO A 53 -14.40 8.09 3.59
CA PRO A 53 -14.00 7.06 4.53
C PRO A 53 -14.68 5.72 4.20
N CYS A 54 -13.89 4.66 4.18
CA CYS A 54 -14.37 3.29 3.95
C CYS A 54 -14.64 2.52 5.25
N ASP A 55 -14.27 3.10 6.40
CA ASP A 55 -14.40 2.46 7.72
C ASP A 55 -15.81 1.95 8.03
N ASP A 56 -16.84 2.65 7.54
CA ASP A 56 -18.23 2.34 7.86
C ASP A 56 -18.81 1.20 6.99
N PHE A 57 -18.18 0.83 5.89
CA PHE A 57 -18.75 -0.11 4.92
C PHE A 57 -17.75 -1.15 4.38
N MET A 58 -16.48 -1.02 4.67
CA MET A 58 -15.47 -2.01 4.31
C MET A 58 -15.40 -3.09 5.42
N PRO A 59 -15.40 -4.37 5.06
CA PRO A 59 -15.22 -5.44 6.04
C PRO A 59 -13.90 -5.27 6.80
N PRO A 60 -13.86 -5.54 8.10
CA PRO A 60 -12.63 -5.47 8.87
C PRO A 60 -11.59 -6.47 8.32
N ALA A 61 -10.33 -6.03 8.27
CA ALA A 61 -9.25 -6.94 7.89
C ALA A 61 -9.18 -8.14 8.85
N PRO A 62 -8.89 -9.35 8.35
CA PRO A 62 -8.71 -10.52 9.21
C PRO A 62 -7.65 -10.27 10.29
N LYS A 63 -7.89 -10.72 11.54
CA LYS A 63 -7.00 -10.47 12.68
C LYS A 63 -5.55 -10.91 12.46
N ASP A 64 -5.33 -11.91 11.61
CA ASP A 64 -4.01 -12.47 11.30
C ASP A 64 -3.46 -12.04 9.95
N ILE A 65 -3.98 -10.96 9.37
CA ILE A 65 -3.59 -10.51 8.02
C ILE A 65 -2.07 -10.29 7.92
N ASP A 66 -1.45 -9.72 8.96
CA ASP A 66 0.00 -9.45 9.02
C ASP A 66 0.84 -10.73 8.89
N LYS A 67 0.31 -11.89 9.35
CA LYS A 67 0.98 -13.19 9.27
C LYS A 67 0.73 -13.92 7.94
N LYS A 68 -0.32 -13.56 7.23
CA LYS A 68 -0.80 -14.23 6.00
C LYS A 68 -0.42 -13.49 4.74
N VAL A 69 -0.22 -12.18 4.81
CA VAL A 69 0.21 -11.36 3.67
C VAL A 69 1.50 -11.93 3.09
N GLY A 70 1.49 -12.22 1.77
CA GLY A 70 2.61 -12.80 1.05
C GLY A 70 2.82 -14.31 1.24
N LYS A 71 2.05 -14.98 2.12
CA LYS A 71 2.20 -16.42 2.41
C LYS A 71 0.97 -17.27 2.05
N ASP A 72 -0.21 -16.68 2.02
CA ASP A 72 -1.47 -17.38 1.76
C ASP A 72 -2.30 -16.66 0.70
N LEU A 73 -2.15 -17.14 -0.53
CA LEU A 73 -2.86 -16.61 -1.69
C LEU A 73 -4.38 -16.74 -1.55
N SER A 74 -4.87 -17.85 -0.97
CA SER A 74 -6.31 -18.07 -0.78
C SER A 74 -6.93 -17.02 0.12
N SER A 75 -6.27 -16.68 1.22
CA SER A 75 -6.73 -15.64 2.15
C SER A 75 -6.73 -14.25 1.49
N LEU A 76 -5.77 -13.95 0.62
CA LEU A 76 -5.75 -12.69 -0.13
C LEU A 76 -6.92 -12.60 -1.12
N VAL A 77 -7.19 -13.70 -1.84
CA VAL A 77 -8.33 -13.77 -2.76
C VAL A 77 -9.66 -13.65 -2.01
N ASP A 78 -9.81 -14.33 -0.87
CA ASP A 78 -11.02 -14.24 -0.03
C ASP A 78 -11.27 -12.79 0.39
N MET A 79 -10.26 -12.15 0.98
CA MET A 79 -10.37 -10.75 1.41
C MET A 79 -10.74 -9.83 0.25
N THR A 80 -10.09 -10.00 -0.91
CA THR A 80 -10.38 -9.20 -2.10
C THR A 80 -11.83 -9.35 -2.54
N VAL A 81 -12.35 -10.58 -2.59
CA VAL A 81 -13.73 -10.84 -2.99
C VAL A 81 -14.71 -10.30 -1.97
N ASP A 82 -14.46 -10.51 -0.67
CA ASP A 82 -15.32 -10.01 0.40
C ASP A 82 -15.42 -8.48 0.38
N VAL A 83 -14.28 -7.79 0.27
CA VAL A 83 -14.24 -6.34 0.16
C VAL A 83 -14.95 -5.85 -1.10
N THR A 84 -14.64 -6.46 -2.26
CA THR A 84 -15.26 -6.06 -3.54
C THR A 84 -16.78 -6.13 -3.45
N LEU A 85 -17.33 -7.23 -2.94
CA LEU A 85 -18.77 -7.44 -2.91
C LEU A 85 -19.46 -6.61 -1.81
N ALA A 86 -18.83 -6.46 -0.65
CA ALA A 86 -19.40 -5.65 0.43
C ALA A 86 -19.50 -4.16 0.08
N MET A 87 -18.54 -3.65 -0.70
CA MET A 87 -18.51 -2.25 -1.10
C MET A 87 -19.29 -1.99 -2.41
N GLU A 88 -19.69 -3.05 -3.14
CA GLU A 88 -20.16 -2.96 -4.51
C GLU A 88 -21.32 -1.95 -4.68
N ASP A 89 -22.41 -2.13 -3.97
CA ASP A 89 -23.63 -1.33 -4.19
C ASP A 89 -23.37 0.15 -3.93
N LYS A 90 -22.73 0.46 -2.80
CA LYS A 90 -22.40 1.83 -2.42
C LYS A 90 -21.44 2.48 -3.41
N VAL A 91 -20.29 1.86 -3.62
CA VAL A 91 -19.21 2.45 -4.43
C VAL A 91 -19.63 2.55 -5.90
N LEU A 92 -20.22 1.51 -6.50
CA LEU A 92 -20.68 1.59 -7.89
C LEU A 92 -21.80 2.60 -8.07
N GLY A 93 -22.71 2.74 -7.08
CA GLY A 93 -23.73 3.77 -7.09
C GLY A 93 -23.12 5.18 -7.13
N GLU A 94 -22.18 5.46 -6.24
CA GLU A 94 -21.47 6.74 -6.19
C GLU A 94 -20.65 7.01 -7.46
N LEU A 95 -19.92 6.00 -7.99
CA LEU A 95 -19.12 6.14 -9.20
C LEU A 95 -20.00 6.40 -10.45
N ARG A 96 -21.13 5.70 -10.58
CA ARG A 96 -22.09 5.96 -11.68
C ARG A 96 -22.69 7.37 -11.64
N ALA A 97 -22.98 7.86 -10.43
CA ALA A 97 -23.51 9.21 -10.24
C ALA A 97 -22.45 10.29 -10.50
N TRP A 98 -21.23 10.08 -10.01
CA TRP A 98 -20.14 11.05 -10.16
C TRP A 98 -19.47 11.02 -11.51
N LYS A 99 -19.46 9.86 -12.19
CA LYS A 99 -18.87 9.63 -13.52
C LYS A 99 -17.39 10.02 -13.59
N PRO A 100 -16.50 9.24 -12.98
CA PRO A 100 -15.07 9.51 -13.04
C PRO A 100 -14.53 9.31 -14.46
N ASP A 101 -13.56 10.13 -14.84
CA ASP A 101 -12.80 9.98 -16.08
C ASP A 101 -11.66 8.95 -15.96
N CYS A 102 -11.21 8.68 -14.72
CA CYS A 102 -10.16 7.72 -14.44
C CYS A 102 -10.27 7.18 -13.01
N ILE A 103 -9.94 5.91 -12.85
CA ILE A 103 -9.77 5.26 -11.54
C ILE A 103 -8.31 4.89 -11.36
N VAL A 104 -7.69 5.42 -10.29
CA VAL A 104 -6.36 5.05 -9.82
C VAL A 104 -6.53 4.16 -8.60
N SER A 105 -5.93 2.98 -8.61
CA SER A 105 -6.04 2.07 -7.46
C SER A 105 -4.69 1.51 -7.07
N ASP A 106 -4.45 1.45 -5.77
CA ASP A 106 -3.32 0.73 -5.22
C ASP A 106 -3.31 -0.73 -5.71
N SER A 107 -2.15 -1.27 -5.98
CA SER A 107 -1.96 -2.62 -6.53
C SER A 107 -2.59 -3.73 -5.67
N ILE A 108 -2.80 -3.48 -4.37
CA ILE A 108 -3.46 -4.40 -3.44
C ILE A 108 -4.97 -4.11 -3.35
N CYS A 109 -5.41 -2.90 -3.69
CA CYS A 109 -6.83 -2.53 -3.80
C CYS A 109 -7.46 -3.08 -5.09
N ILE A 110 -7.51 -4.39 -5.24
CA ILE A 110 -7.95 -5.08 -6.47
C ILE A 110 -9.40 -4.70 -6.85
N TRP A 111 -10.25 -4.34 -5.88
CA TRP A 111 -11.61 -3.86 -6.13
C TRP A 111 -11.66 -2.62 -7.01
N GLY A 112 -10.70 -1.69 -6.91
CA GLY A 112 -10.64 -0.53 -7.79
C GLY A 112 -10.46 -0.91 -9.27
N LYS A 113 -9.58 -1.88 -9.56
CA LYS A 113 -9.40 -2.47 -10.89
C LYS A 113 -10.68 -3.14 -11.40
N LEU A 114 -11.35 -3.90 -10.52
CA LEU A 114 -12.60 -4.59 -10.85
C LEU A 114 -13.74 -3.60 -11.14
N TYR A 115 -13.86 -2.54 -10.34
CA TYR A 115 -14.87 -1.50 -10.58
C TYR A 115 -14.59 -0.71 -11.86
N ALA A 116 -13.34 -0.35 -12.13
CA ALA A 116 -12.94 0.31 -13.36
C ALA A 116 -13.35 -0.51 -14.58
N LYS A 117 -13.03 -1.81 -14.59
CA LYS A 117 -13.41 -2.73 -15.66
C LYS A 117 -14.93 -2.84 -15.81
N LYS A 118 -15.66 -3.01 -14.70
CA LYS A 118 -17.13 -3.14 -14.70
C LYS A 118 -17.85 -1.88 -15.19
N LEU A 119 -17.28 -0.70 -14.96
CA LEU A 119 -17.81 0.59 -15.38
C LEU A 119 -17.26 1.06 -16.72
N ASN A 120 -16.32 0.33 -17.32
CA ASN A 120 -15.59 0.72 -18.53
C ASN A 120 -14.94 2.11 -18.39
N VAL A 121 -14.29 2.35 -17.25
CA VAL A 121 -13.57 3.58 -16.94
C VAL A 121 -12.07 3.32 -17.07
N PRO A 122 -11.27 4.23 -17.66
CA PRO A 122 -9.81 4.15 -17.70
C PRO A 122 -9.22 3.85 -16.32
N PHE A 123 -8.23 2.96 -16.28
CA PHE A 123 -7.62 2.47 -15.04
C PHE A 123 -6.12 2.72 -15.01
N VAL A 124 -5.62 3.19 -13.87
CA VAL A 124 -4.20 3.33 -13.57
C VAL A 124 -3.90 2.57 -12.29
N CYS A 125 -2.89 1.71 -12.32
CA CYS A 125 -2.39 1.04 -11.12
C CYS A 125 -1.38 1.93 -10.39
N SER A 126 -1.51 2.01 -9.08
CA SER A 126 -0.57 2.71 -8.19
C SER A 126 0.20 1.68 -7.37
N THR A 127 1.47 1.43 -7.70
CA THR A 127 2.29 0.38 -7.09
C THR A 127 3.32 0.99 -6.16
N THR A 128 3.12 0.77 -4.86
CA THR A 128 3.98 1.30 -3.78
C THR A 128 5.10 0.35 -3.36
N THR A 129 5.12 -0.84 -3.94
CA THR A 129 6.16 -1.85 -3.83
C THR A 129 6.90 -1.99 -5.17
N PHE A 130 7.68 -3.05 -5.34
CA PHE A 130 8.18 -3.41 -6.67
C PHE A 130 7.02 -3.77 -7.61
N ALA A 131 7.14 -3.38 -8.86
CA ALA A 131 6.26 -3.87 -9.91
C ALA A 131 6.48 -5.38 -10.10
N PHE A 132 5.39 -6.09 -10.43
CA PHE A 132 5.39 -7.54 -10.46
C PHE A 132 4.86 -8.07 -11.79
N ASN A 133 5.63 -8.95 -12.44
CA ASN A 133 5.27 -9.68 -13.64
C ASN A 133 5.75 -11.14 -13.57
N GLN A 134 5.54 -11.92 -14.63
CA GLN A 134 5.97 -13.32 -14.66
C GLN A 134 7.48 -13.51 -14.53
N GLN A 135 8.28 -12.57 -15.02
CA GLN A 135 9.74 -12.63 -14.93
C GLN A 135 10.21 -12.37 -13.50
N THR A 136 9.70 -11.32 -12.86
CA THR A 136 10.01 -11.02 -11.45
C THR A 136 9.49 -12.11 -10.51
N ALA A 137 8.37 -12.77 -10.85
CA ALA A 137 7.86 -13.92 -10.09
C ALA A 137 8.88 -15.08 -10.01
N ARG A 138 9.70 -15.28 -11.04
CA ARG A 138 10.74 -16.32 -11.05
C ARG A 138 11.89 -16.06 -10.06
N LEU A 139 12.07 -14.81 -9.63
CA LEU A 139 13.04 -14.46 -8.59
C LEU A 139 12.58 -14.91 -7.21
N MET A 140 11.27 -15.10 -7.03
CA MET A 140 10.72 -15.60 -5.78
C MET A 140 10.89 -17.12 -5.73
N LYS A 141 11.90 -17.58 -4.98
CA LYS A 141 12.09 -19.02 -4.72
C LYS A 141 10.94 -19.50 -3.85
N GLN A 142 10.05 -20.27 -4.44
CA GLN A 142 8.97 -20.94 -3.70
C GLN A 142 9.45 -22.29 -3.17
N SER A 143 9.17 -22.55 -1.91
CA SER A 143 9.42 -23.87 -1.33
C SER A 143 8.37 -24.88 -1.82
N LEU A 144 8.70 -26.17 -1.77
CA LEU A 144 7.72 -27.22 -2.12
C LEU A 144 6.46 -27.14 -1.26
N SER A 145 6.60 -26.78 0.01
CA SER A 145 5.45 -26.60 0.93
C SER A 145 4.55 -25.42 0.54
N GLU A 146 5.10 -24.34 0.01
CA GLU A 146 4.33 -23.21 -0.50
C GLU A 146 3.58 -23.56 -1.78
N LEU A 147 4.23 -24.31 -2.69
CA LEU A 147 3.58 -24.82 -3.89
C LEU A 147 2.42 -25.77 -3.56
N LEU A 148 2.61 -26.72 -2.64
CA LEU A 148 1.55 -27.61 -2.21
C LEU A 148 0.39 -26.86 -1.55
N ARG A 149 0.69 -25.84 -0.73
CA ARG A 149 -0.33 -24.97 -0.12
C ARG A 149 -1.11 -24.21 -1.19
N MET A 150 -0.43 -23.65 -2.18
CA MET A 150 -1.08 -22.96 -3.30
C MET A 150 -2.01 -23.90 -4.06
N LEU A 151 -1.56 -25.11 -4.39
CA LEU A 151 -2.37 -26.11 -5.10
C LEU A 151 -3.59 -26.54 -4.27
N SER A 152 -3.43 -26.76 -2.97
CA SER A 152 -4.55 -27.10 -2.08
C SER A 152 -5.59 -25.98 -1.94
N GLY A 153 -5.17 -24.72 -2.10
CA GLY A 153 -6.04 -23.54 -2.09
C GLY A 153 -6.83 -23.31 -3.38
N MET A 154 -6.42 -23.91 -4.51
CA MET A 154 -7.01 -23.63 -5.83
C MET A 154 -8.53 -23.89 -5.92
N PRO A 155 -9.12 -24.96 -5.31
CA PRO A 155 -10.58 -25.14 -5.33
C PRO A 155 -11.33 -23.97 -4.69
N ARG A 156 -10.81 -23.46 -3.56
CA ARG A 156 -11.37 -22.31 -2.84
C ARG A 156 -11.25 -21.03 -3.69
N ILE A 157 -10.07 -20.75 -4.23
CA ILE A 157 -9.82 -19.63 -5.15
C ILE A 157 -10.82 -19.66 -6.31
N ASN A 158 -10.95 -20.81 -6.98
CA ASN A 158 -11.88 -20.96 -8.11
C ASN A 158 -13.35 -20.74 -7.71
N ALA A 159 -13.75 -21.15 -6.49
CA ALA A 159 -15.08 -20.87 -5.98
C ALA A 159 -15.32 -19.36 -5.79
N ARG A 160 -14.34 -18.63 -5.26
CA ARG A 160 -14.40 -17.18 -5.08
C ARG A 160 -14.43 -16.43 -6.42
N LEU A 161 -13.65 -16.86 -7.40
CA LEU A 161 -13.71 -16.29 -8.75
C LEU A 161 -15.08 -16.52 -9.42
N ARG A 162 -15.72 -17.70 -9.21
CA ARG A 162 -17.09 -17.93 -9.67
C ARG A 162 -18.09 -16.98 -9.02
N GLN A 163 -17.89 -16.65 -7.73
CA GLN A 163 -18.73 -15.66 -7.04
C GLN A 163 -18.62 -14.30 -7.70
N LEU A 164 -17.41 -13.78 -7.97
CA LEU A 164 -17.23 -12.52 -8.70
C LEU A 164 -17.91 -12.54 -10.08
N ARG A 165 -17.74 -13.64 -10.84
CA ARG A 165 -18.39 -13.79 -12.15
C ARG A 165 -19.91 -13.73 -12.08
N ARG A 166 -20.54 -14.31 -11.04
CA ARG A 166 -22.00 -14.21 -10.82
C ARG A 166 -22.46 -12.78 -10.55
N HIS A 167 -21.59 -11.94 -9.99
CA HIS A 167 -21.81 -10.51 -9.82
C HIS A 167 -21.43 -9.66 -11.05
N GLY A 168 -21.16 -10.31 -12.19
CA GLY A 168 -20.89 -9.62 -13.46
C GLY A 168 -19.47 -9.08 -13.60
N TYR A 169 -18.50 -9.56 -12.79
CA TYR A 169 -17.09 -9.23 -12.98
C TYR A 169 -16.45 -10.16 -13.98
N GLU A 170 -15.81 -9.59 -14.99
CA GLU A 170 -15.07 -10.34 -16.01
C GLU A 170 -13.68 -10.69 -15.50
N ILE A 171 -13.55 -11.88 -14.92
CA ILE A 171 -12.30 -12.44 -14.45
C ILE A 171 -12.17 -13.90 -14.87
N ARG A 172 -11.06 -14.26 -15.50
CA ARG A 172 -10.83 -15.62 -15.99
C ARG A 172 -10.00 -16.44 -15.02
N GLN A 173 -8.90 -15.85 -14.55
CA GLN A 173 -7.92 -16.54 -13.71
C GLN A 173 -7.47 -15.66 -12.55
N PHE A 174 -7.00 -16.27 -11.46
CA PHE A 174 -6.65 -15.56 -10.23
C PHE A 174 -5.48 -14.58 -10.39
N TYR A 175 -4.53 -14.85 -11.28
CA TYR A 175 -3.41 -13.94 -11.50
C TYR A 175 -3.83 -12.60 -12.11
N GLU A 176 -4.97 -12.54 -12.81
CA GLU A 176 -5.54 -11.26 -13.27
C GLU A 176 -5.90 -10.32 -12.12
N LEU A 177 -6.12 -10.87 -10.91
CA LEU A 177 -6.30 -10.07 -9.71
C LEU A 177 -5.01 -9.41 -9.24
N LEU A 178 -3.89 -10.12 -9.32
CA LEU A 178 -2.63 -9.77 -8.66
C LEU A 178 -1.63 -9.07 -9.59
N GLN A 179 -1.73 -9.31 -10.89
CA GLN A 179 -0.77 -8.79 -11.86
C GLN A 179 -1.45 -7.79 -12.78
N ASN A 180 -0.72 -6.74 -13.11
CA ASN A 180 -1.05 -5.93 -14.26
C ASN A 180 -0.34 -6.52 -15.48
N ASP A 181 -1.03 -6.54 -16.61
CA ASP A 181 -0.40 -6.77 -17.90
C ASP A 181 0.44 -5.55 -18.31
N ASN A 182 1.26 -5.72 -19.32
CA ASN A 182 2.08 -4.66 -19.86
C ASN A 182 1.28 -3.57 -20.61
N ASP A 183 -0.04 -3.73 -20.74
CA ASP A 183 -0.95 -2.73 -21.33
C ASP A 183 -1.61 -1.83 -20.28
N THR A 184 -1.43 -2.15 -18.99
CA THR A 184 -1.99 -1.36 -17.88
C THR A 184 -1.07 -0.20 -17.49
N GLU A 185 -1.57 1.03 -17.60
CA GLU A 185 -0.87 2.22 -17.09
C GLU A 185 -0.57 2.04 -15.60
N THR A 186 0.70 2.11 -15.23
CA THR A 186 1.15 1.80 -13.87
C THR A 186 2.17 2.81 -13.37
N ILE A 187 1.87 3.44 -12.23
CA ILE A 187 2.81 4.30 -11.50
C ILE A 187 3.56 3.42 -10.49
N VAL A 188 4.89 3.45 -10.52
CA VAL A 188 5.75 2.68 -9.61
C VAL A 188 6.61 3.67 -8.81
N TYR A 189 6.45 3.70 -7.48
CA TYR A 189 7.15 4.65 -6.60
C TYR A 189 8.56 4.20 -6.22
N THR A 190 9.22 3.50 -7.12
CA THR A 190 10.65 3.19 -7.03
C THR A 190 11.37 3.65 -8.29
N SER A 191 12.68 3.74 -8.26
CA SER A 191 13.43 4.08 -9.46
C SER A 191 13.58 2.86 -10.37
N LYS A 192 13.78 3.11 -11.66
CA LYS A 192 13.98 2.04 -12.64
C LYS A 192 15.22 1.20 -12.33
N GLU A 193 16.27 1.83 -11.79
CA GLU A 193 17.54 1.19 -11.42
C GLU A 193 17.37 0.26 -10.21
N PHE A 194 16.46 0.60 -9.28
CA PHE A 194 16.20 -0.21 -8.09
C PHE A 194 15.16 -1.31 -8.34
N GLN A 195 14.34 -1.19 -9.39
CA GLN A 195 13.36 -2.20 -9.77
C GLN A 195 14.04 -3.45 -10.36
N PRO A 196 13.89 -4.63 -9.76
CA PRO A 196 14.40 -5.87 -10.36
C PRO A 196 13.80 -6.11 -11.74
N MET A 197 14.62 -6.49 -12.70
CA MET A 197 14.21 -6.82 -14.08
C MET A 197 13.39 -5.70 -14.74
N SER A 198 13.75 -4.43 -14.50
CA SER A 198 13.00 -3.27 -15.00
C SER A 198 12.87 -3.24 -16.52
N GLU A 199 13.76 -3.86 -17.25
CA GLU A 199 13.76 -4.04 -18.71
C GLU A 199 12.62 -4.93 -19.22
N THR A 200 11.95 -5.69 -18.34
CA THR A 200 10.84 -6.59 -18.71
C THR A 200 9.47 -5.93 -18.66
N PHE A 201 9.42 -4.68 -18.19
CA PHE A 201 8.20 -3.88 -18.13
C PHE A 201 8.10 -2.97 -19.35
N SER A 202 6.88 -2.78 -19.86
CA SER A 202 6.60 -1.91 -21.01
C SER A 202 6.71 -0.42 -20.65
N ASP A 203 6.53 0.44 -21.64
CA ASP A 203 6.44 1.90 -21.49
C ASP A 203 5.20 2.38 -20.70
N LYS A 204 4.24 1.48 -20.43
CA LYS A 204 3.11 1.72 -19.55
C LYS A 204 3.48 1.81 -18.06
N PHE A 205 4.68 1.35 -17.70
CA PHE A 205 5.19 1.43 -16.35
C PHE A 205 6.08 2.67 -16.17
N THR A 206 5.56 3.64 -15.43
CA THR A 206 6.30 4.86 -15.09
C THR A 206 6.97 4.70 -13.72
N PHE A 207 8.30 4.57 -13.72
CA PHE A 207 9.12 4.51 -12.51
C PHE A 207 9.46 5.92 -12.06
N THR A 208 8.77 6.41 -11.01
CA THR A 208 8.88 7.81 -10.57
C THR A 208 9.92 8.04 -9.48
N GLY A 209 10.41 6.98 -8.85
CA GLY A 209 11.13 7.11 -7.59
C GLY A 209 10.18 7.49 -6.43
N PRO A 210 10.72 7.75 -5.23
CA PRO A 210 9.91 8.07 -4.05
C PRO A 210 9.16 9.39 -4.23
N SER A 211 7.84 9.34 -4.08
CA SER A 211 6.96 10.52 -4.12
C SER A 211 6.89 11.15 -2.73
N ILE A 212 7.86 12.01 -2.42
CA ILE A 212 7.98 12.73 -1.15
C ILE A 212 8.17 14.23 -1.40
N ALA A 213 7.58 15.05 -0.54
CA ALA A 213 7.91 16.46 -0.52
C ALA A 213 9.37 16.63 -0.08
N VAL A 214 10.17 17.33 -0.87
CA VAL A 214 11.55 17.63 -0.48
C VAL A 214 11.52 18.64 0.67
N PRO A 215 11.94 18.27 1.88
CA PRO A 215 11.96 19.22 2.99
C PRO A 215 12.97 20.31 2.73
N LYS A 216 12.60 21.55 3.06
CA LYS A 216 13.57 22.65 3.04
C LYS A 216 14.69 22.33 4.04
N PRO A 217 15.96 22.50 3.66
CA PRO A 217 17.06 22.28 4.59
C PRO A 217 16.84 23.11 5.85
N SER A 218 16.73 22.45 7.00
CA SER A 218 16.78 23.18 8.27
C SER A 218 18.21 23.63 8.49
N GLY A 219 18.45 24.95 8.58
CA GLY A 219 19.78 25.53 8.77
C GLY A 219 20.47 25.18 10.12
N HIS A 220 19.87 24.31 10.92
CA HIS A 220 20.41 23.87 12.20
C HIS A 220 21.47 22.78 11.99
N LYS A 221 22.75 23.15 12.09
CA LYS A 221 23.83 22.20 12.28
C LYS A 221 23.69 21.61 13.70
N LYS A 222 23.33 20.33 13.78
CA LYS A 222 23.35 19.60 15.06
C LYS A 222 24.79 19.42 15.50
N SER A 223 25.05 19.54 16.80
CA SER A 223 26.37 19.34 17.40
C SER A 223 26.86 17.90 17.35
N ARG A 224 25.91 16.94 17.27
CA ARG A 224 26.17 15.50 17.19
C ARG A 224 25.52 14.90 15.92
N PRO A 225 26.08 13.84 15.34
CA PRO A 225 25.43 13.07 14.29
C PRO A 225 24.08 12.53 14.78
N LEU A 226 23.07 12.55 13.92
CA LEU A 226 21.75 11.97 14.20
C LEU A 226 21.63 10.60 13.54
N VAL A 227 21.31 9.59 14.34
CA VAL A 227 20.97 8.25 13.87
C VAL A 227 19.46 8.07 13.93
N TYR A 228 18.85 7.71 12.81
CA TYR A 228 17.43 7.36 12.75
C TYR A 228 17.26 5.84 12.61
N ILE A 229 16.51 5.23 13.54
CA ILE A 229 16.23 3.80 13.55
C ILE A 229 14.73 3.58 13.37
N SER A 230 14.36 2.81 12.33
CA SER A 230 12.98 2.44 12.08
C SER A 230 12.90 1.10 11.32
N LEU A 231 11.99 0.23 11.74
CA LEU A 231 11.64 -1.01 11.03
C LEU A 231 10.37 -0.84 10.17
N GLY A 232 9.96 0.41 9.92
CA GLY A 232 8.76 0.73 9.16
C GLY A 232 7.48 0.56 9.97
N THR A 233 6.35 0.36 9.25
CA THR A 233 5.02 0.44 9.85
C THR A 233 4.35 -0.92 10.10
N VAL A 234 4.90 -2.02 9.59
CA VAL A 234 4.25 -3.34 9.63
C VAL A 234 4.98 -4.32 10.56
N LEU A 235 6.27 -4.56 10.32
CA LEU A 235 7.08 -5.57 11.04
C LEU A 235 7.94 -4.94 12.15
N ASN A 236 7.35 -4.10 12.98
CA ASN A 236 8.05 -3.29 13.97
C ASN A 236 7.95 -3.79 15.42
N ARG A 237 7.28 -4.92 15.68
CA ARG A 237 7.28 -5.57 16.99
C ARG A 237 8.55 -6.40 17.17
N GLN A 238 9.67 -5.74 17.43
CA GLN A 238 11.00 -6.34 17.55
C GLN A 238 11.72 -5.74 18.75
N GLU A 239 11.20 -5.97 19.94
CA GLU A 239 11.69 -5.41 21.21
C GLU A 239 13.17 -5.73 21.42
N ASP A 240 13.61 -6.96 21.16
CA ASP A 240 15.02 -7.38 21.29
C ASP A 240 15.95 -6.61 20.36
N PHE A 241 15.50 -6.29 19.15
CA PHE A 241 16.27 -5.45 18.23
C PHE A 241 16.43 -4.04 18.77
N TYR A 242 15.36 -3.42 19.27
CA TYR A 242 15.41 -2.07 19.83
C TYR A 242 16.29 -2.01 21.08
N ILE A 243 16.18 -2.99 21.98
CA ILE A 243 17.05 -3.12 23.16
C ILE A 243 18.51 -3.28 22.74
N SER A 244 18.80 -4.05 21.70
CA SER A 244 20.15 -4.23 21.18
C SER A 244 20.71 -2.92 20.61
N CYS A 245 19.91 -2.14 19.88
CA CYS A 245 20.29 -0.82 19.39
C CYS A 245 20.61 0.15 20.55
N MET A 246 19.77 0.18 21.60
CA MET A 246 20.03 1.01 22.79
C MET A 246 21.32 0.62 23.47
N LYS A 247 21.58 -0.68 23.66
CA LYS A 247 22.84 -1.17 24.27
C LYS A 247 24.07 -0.77 23.45
N ALA A 248 23.99 -0.86 22.13
CA ALA A 248 25.10 -0.57 21.23
C ALA A 248 25.44 0.93 21.16
N LEU A 249 24.43 1.80 21.19
CA LEU A 249 24.63 3.23 20.94
C LEU A 249 24.56 4.14 22.18
N LYS A 250 24.27 3.60 23.35
CA LYS A 250 24.09 4.40 24.61
C LYS A 250 25.30 5.25 25.02
N THR A 251 26.51 4.82 24.63
CA THR A 251 27.77 5.51 24.98
C THR A 251 28.40 6.24 23.80
N GLU A 252 27.77 6.13 22.61
CA GLU A 252 28.28 6.76 21.41
C GLU A 252 27.96 8.26 21.37
N ALA A 253 28.83 9.04 20.74
CA ALA A 253 28.65 10.50 20.59
C ALA A 253 27.64 10.85 19.48
N VAL A 254 26.45 10.24 19.53
CA VAL A 254 25.35 10.43 18.58
C VAL A 254 24.05 10.72 19.31
N ASP A 255 23.13 11.43 18.64
CA ASP A 255 21.73 11.50 19.04
C ASP A 255 20.94 10.46 18.25
N VAL A 256 20.01 9.74 18.90
CA VAL A 256 19.25 8.68 18.26
C VAL A 256 17.76 8.97 18.33
N ILE A 257 17.08 8.94 17.18
CA ILE A 257 15.62 8.88 17.12
C ILE A 257 15.22 7.48 16.70
N MET A 258 14.47 6.77 17.55
CA MET A 258 14.03 5.41 17.29
C MET A 258 12.50 5.36 17.21
N SER A 259 11.99 5.09 15.98
CA SER A 259 10.56 4.95 15.67
C SER A 259 10.16 3.48 15.76
N VAL A 260 9.42 3.11 16.82
CA VAL A 260 9.14 1.72 17.17
C VAL A 260 7.76 1.22 16.73
N GLY A 261 6.93 2.10 16.12
CA GLY A 261 5.55 1.80 15.73
C GLY A 261 4.56 1.91 16.90
N GLY A 262 3.29 2.15 16.57
CA GLY A 262 2.24 2.37 17.57
C GLY A 262 1.80 1.12 18.34
N ARG A 263 2.31 -0.07 17.97
CA ARG A 263 1.96 -1.35 18.62
C ARG A 263 3.05 -1.87 19.56
N THR A 264 4.20 -1.21 19.63
CA THR A 264 5.30 -1.57 20.52
C THR A 264 5.09 -0.90 21.88
N ASP A 265 5.16 -1.65 22.94
CA ASP A 265 5.14 -1.12 24.30
C ASP A 265 6.52 -0.54 24.66
N ILE A 266 6.62 0.80 24.62
CA ILE A 266 7.86 1.51 24.91
C ILE A 266 8.30 1.28 26.36
N SER A 267 7.35 1.12 27.30
CA SER A 267 7.68 0.89 28.71
C SER A 267 8.36 -0.45 28.96
N GLY A 268 8.08 -1.44 28.12
CA GLY A 268 8.71 -2.75 28.13
C GLY A 268 10.14 -2.79 27.60
N LEU A 269 10.63 -1.71 26.94
CA LEU A 269 12.00 -1.66 26.42
C LEU A 269 13.08 -1.43 27.50
N GLY A 270 12.67 -1.15 28.74
CA GLY A 270 13.58 -0.87 29.84
C GLY A 270 14.04 0.59 29.91
N VAL A 271 15.22 0.84 30.45
CA VAL A 271 15.76 2.21 30.61
C VAL A 271 16.21 2.74 29.24
N ILE A 272 15.60 3.85 28.85
CA ILE A 272 15.96 4.55 27.60
C ILE A 272 17.19 5.42 27.88
N PRO A 273 18.30 5.27 27.11
CA PRO A 273 19.49 6.10 27.29
C PRO A 273 19.24 7.58 26.99
N ASP A 274 19.96 8.49 27.64
CA ASP A 274 19.79 9.95 27.53
C ASP A 274 19.96 10.49 26.10
N ASN A 275 20.74 9.81 25.25
CA ASN A 275 20.94 10.17 23.85
C ASN A 275 19.88 9.59 22.91
N PHE A 276 18.84 8.90 23.45
CA PHE A 276 17.75 8.32 22.66
C PHE A 276 16.44 9.06 22.86
N GLN A 277 15.75 9.30 21.75
CA GLN A 277 14.33 9.63 21.70
C GLN A 277 13.57 8.44 21.09
N VAL A 278 12.83 7.71 21.93
CA VAL A 278 12.01 6.56 21.48
C VAL A 278 10.57 7.02 21.35
N ILE A 279 10.01 6.90 20.15
CA ILE A 279 8.66 7.38 19.84
C ILE A 279 7.92 6.39 18.94
N PRO A 280 6.58 6.37 18.99
CA PRO A 280 5.82 5.50 18.13
C PRO A 280 6.00 5.84 16.65
N ARG A 281 6.03 7.12 16.30
CA ARG A 281 6.19 7.60 14.90
C ARG A 281 6.87 8.95 14.86
N VAL A 282 7.64 9.18 13.81
CA VAL A 282 8.17 10.49 13.41
C VAL A 282 7.21 11.10 12.40
N ASN A 283 6.86 12.37 12.59
CA ASN A 283 6.07 13.16 11.63
C ASN A 283 6.97 13.72 10.52
#